data_483291339870ff59aeae913ab069ca82
#
_entry.id   483291339870ff59aeae913ab069ca82
#
_cell.length_a   1.000
_cell.length_b   1.000
_cell.length_c   1.000
_cell.angle_alpha   90.00
_cell.angle_beta   90.00
_cell.angle_gamma   90.00
#
_symmetry.space_group_name_H-M   'P 1'
#
loop_
_entity.id
_entity.type
_entity.pdbx_description
1 polymer ?
#
loop_
_entity_poly.entity_id
_entity_poly.type
_entity_poly.pdbx_seq_one_letter_code
_entity_poly.pdbx_strand_id
1 'polypeptide(L)'
;MKVAVLGAAGGIGQALALLLKTQLPAGSELSLYDIAPVTPGVAVDLSHIPTSVSIEGFSGEDATPALQGADVVLISAGVARKPGMDRSDLFNVNAGIVRNLIEQVASTCPKALIGIITNPVNTTVAIAAEVLKKAGVYDKNKLFGVTTLDIIRANTFVAALKGKQPQDLNVPVVGGHSGVTILPLLSQIPGVTFSEQEAADLTKRIQNAGTEVVEAKAGGGSATLSMGQTAAVFGLSLVRALKGESNVVVCCLLYTSDAADDGESV
;
A
#
# COMPACT_ATOMS: atom_id res chain seq x y z
N MET A 1 8.14 -16.54 8.43
CA MET A 1 7.12 -15.49 8.31
C MET A 1 6.64 -15.48 6.87
N LYS A 2 5.34 -15.47 6.65
CA LYS A 2 4.76 -15.53 5.30
C LYS A 2 4.10 -14.20 4.94
N VAL A 3 4.46 -13.67 3.78
CA VAL A 3 3.86 -12.46 3.18
C VAL A 3 3.10 -12.86 1.91
N ALA A 4 1.82 -12.53 1.84
CA ALA A 4 1.00 -12.74 0.66
C ALA A 4 0.76 -11.43 -0.10
N VAL A 5 0.96 -11.43 -1.41
CA VAL A 5 0.67 -10.32 -2.32
C VAL A 5 -0.49 -10.70 -3.21
N LEU A 6 -1.62 -10.01 -3.07
CA LEU A 6 -2.82 -10.19 -3.87
C LEU A 6 -2.91 -9.10 -4.94
N GLY A 7 -3.01 -9.51 -6.21
CA GLY A 7 -2.84 -8.65 -7.37
C GLY A 7 -1.40 -8.68 -7.90
N ALA A 8 -0.73 -9.82 -7.75
CA ALA A 8 0.71 -9.97 -8.01
C ALA A 8 1.09 -9.94 -9.50
N ALA A 9 0.16 -10.18 -10.41
CA ALA A 9 0.40 -10.10 -11.85
C ALA A 9 0.37 -8.68 -12.41
N GLY A 10 -0.20 -7.73 -11.64
CA GLY A 10 -0.27 -6.31 -12.03
C GLY A 10 1.07 -5.59 -11.94
N GLY A 11 1.16 -4.40 -12.55
CA GLY A 11 2.41 -3.62 -12.56
C GLY A 11 2.90 -3.20 -11.17
N ILE A 12 2.00 -2.95 -10.20
CA ILE A 12 2.36 -2.72 -8.79
C ILE A 12 2.80 -4.04 -8.16
N GLY A 13 2.01 -5.10 -8.36
CA GLY A 13 2.24 -6.40 -7.73
C GLY A 13 3.58 -7.02 -8.11
N GLN A 14 3.97 -6.99 -9.39
CA GLN A 14 5.27 -7.52 -9.83
C GLN A 14 6.45 -6.72 -9.23
N ALA A 15 6.37 -5.38 -9.25
CA ALA A 15 7.39 -4.53 -8.65
C ALA A 15 7.51 -4.76 -7.12
N LEU A 16 6.37 -4.87 -6.43
CA LEU A 16 6.30 -5.19 -5.02
C LEU A 16 6.91 -6.56 -4.73
N ALA A 17 6.52 -7.59 -5.50
CA ALA A 17 7.02 -8.96 -5.33
C ALA A 17 8.54 -9.05 -5.52
N LEU A 18 9.11 -8.35 -6.52
CA LEU A 18 10.56 -8.26 -6.74
C LEU A 18 11.27 -7.69 -5.53
N LEU A 19 10.76 -6.59 -4.97
CA LEU A 19 11.37 -5.92 -3.82
C LEU A 19 11.24 -6.77 -2.55
N LEU A 20 10.12 -7.43 -2.32
CA LEU A 20 9.95 -8.34 -1.20
C LEU A 20 10.85 -9.57 -1.34
N LYS A 21 10.96 -10.16 -2.55
CA LYS A 21 11.85 -11.28 -2.82
C LYS A 21 13.31 -10.98 -2.45
N THR A 22 13.74 -9.74 -2.70
CA THR A 22 15.14 -9.32 -2.46
C THR A 22 15.40 -8.78 -1.05
N GLN A 23 14.35 -8.34 -0.31
CA GLN A 23 14.53 -7.61 0.95
C GLN A 23 13.89 -8.29 2.17
N LEU A 24 13.01 -9.27 1.98
CA LEU A 24 12.48 -10.03 3.11
C LEU A 24 13.60 -10.76 3.85
N PRO A 25 13.48 -10.92 5.16
CA PRO A 25 14.44 -11.68 5.95
C PRO A 25 14.59 -13.12 5.45
N ALA A 26 15.80 -13.65 5.54
CA ALA A 26 16.08 -15.05 5.18
C ALA A 26 15.12 -16.03 5.87
N GLY A 27 14.67 -17.02 5.12
CA GLY A 27 13.68 -18.01 5.58
C GLY A 27 12.22 -17.51 5.60
N SER A 28 11.96 -16.33 5.04
CA SER A 28 10.58 -15.86 4.80
C SER A 28 9.97 -16.58 3.59
N GLU A 29 8.64 -16.64 3.57
CA GLU A 29 7.84 -17.15 2.48
C GLU A 29 7.11 -15.98 1.79
N LEU A 30 7.18 -15.92 0.47
CA LEU A 30 6.45 -14.95 -0.36
C LEU A 30 5.43 -15.69 -1.20
N SER A 31 4.16 -15.38 -1.00
CA SER A 31 3.05 -15.98 -1.73
C SER A 31 2.45 -14.96 -2.68
N LEU A 32 2.37 -15.30 -3.96
CA LEU A 32 1.82 -14.43 -4.99
C LEU A 32 0.47 -14.96 -5.45
N TYR A 33 -0.52 -14.10 -5.52
CA TYR A 33 -1.84 -14.43 -6.03
C TYR A 33 -2.38 -13.36 -6.97
N ASP A 34 -3.01 -13.81 -8.03
CA ASP A 34 -3.83 -12.99 -8.92
C ASP A 34 -4.83 -13.90 -9.66
N ILE A 35 -5.92 -13.33 -10.14
CA ILE A 35 -6.83 -14.06 -11.04
C ILE A 35 -6.14 -14.41 -12.38
N ALA A 36 -5.13 -13.65 -12.77
CA ALA A 36 -4.42 -13.81 -14.03
C ALA A 36 -3.59 -15.10 -14.06
N PRO A 37 -3.70 -15.94 -15.12
CA PRO A 37 -3.02 -17.23 -15.21
C PRO A 37 -1.49 -17.11 -15.31
N VAL A 38 -0.95 -15.91 -15.54
CA VAL A 38 0.50 -15.66 -15.59
C VAL A 38 1.16 -15.66 -14.21
N THR A 39 0.41 -15.60 -13.13
CA THR A 39 0.93 -15.42 -11.75
C THR A 39 1.92 -16.52 -11.31
N PRO A 40 1.68 -17.81 -11.56
CA PRO A 40 2.69 -18.83 -11.27
C PRO A 40 4.00 -18.61 -12.05
N GLY A 41 3.92 -18.11 -13.28
CA GLY A 41 5.09 -17.75 -14.08
C GLY A 41 5.90 -16.59 -13.48
N VAL A 42 5.22 -15.57 -12.93
CA VAL A 42 5.89 -14.49 -12.20
C VAL A 42 6.65 -15.02 -10.97
N ALA A 43 6.06 -15.97 -10.24
CA ALA A 43 6.73 -16.61 -9.12
C ALA A 43 7.96 -17.43 -9.54
N VAL A 44 7.86 -18.17 -10.65
CA VAL A 44 8.99 -18.93 -11.21
C VAL A 44 10.12 -17.99 -11.61
N ASP A 45 9.83 -16.90 -12.32
CA ASP A 45 10.83 -15.91 -12.72
C ASP A 45 11.56 -15.32 -11.48
N LEU A 46 10.81 -14.89 -10.48
CA LEU A 46 11.36 -14.39 -9.23
C LEU A 46 12.12 -15.45 -8.42
N SER A 47 11.77 -16.74 -8.56
CA SER A 47 12.47 -17.83 -7.87
C SER A 47 13.92 -17.98 -8.32
N HIS A 48 14.26 -17.53 -9.53
CA HIS A 48 15.62 -17.52 -10.06
C HIS A 48 16.54 -16.49 -9.37
N ILE A 49 15.98 -15.56 -8.61
CA ILE A 49 16.77 -14.60 -7.83
C ILE A 49 17.37 -15.31 -6.60
N PRO A 50 18.70 -15.33 -6.41
CA PRO A 50 19.38 -16.11 -5.39
C PRO A 50 19.24 -15.50 -3.99
N THR A 51 18.07 -15.65 -3.38
CA THR A 51 17.79 -15.27 -1.99
C THR A 51 17.21 -16.45 -1.21
N SER A 52 17.31 -16.43 0.12
CA SER A 52 16.71 -17.45 1.00
C SER A 52 15.21 -17.24 1.25
N VAL A 53 14.55 -16.43 0.45
CA VAL A 53 13.10 -16.25 0.49
C VAL A 53 12.47 -17.26 -0.47
N SER A 54 11.65 -18.18 0.05
CA SER A 54 10.86 -19.06 -0.81
C SER A 54 9.73 -18.29 -1.47
N ILE A 55 9.33 -18.70 -2.68
CA ILE A 55 8.27 -18.02 -3.43
C ILE A 55 7.39 -19.02 -4.14
N GLU A 56 6.08 -18.80 -4.09
CA GLU A 56 5.09 -19.61 -4.79
C GLU A 56 4.00 -18.69 -5.37
N GLY A 57 3.46 -19.09 -6.54
CA GLY A 57 2.44 -18.32 -7.26
C GLY A 57 1.16 -19.12 -7.48
N PHE A 58 0.03 -18.48 -7.25
CA PHE A 58 -1.31 -19.04 -7.39
C PHE A 58 -2.16 -18.16 -8.29
N SER A 59 -3.06 -18.78 -9.04
CA SER A 59 -3.97 -18.07 -9.94
C SER A 59 -5.38 -18.66 -9.90
N GLY A 60 -6.36 -17.91 -10.39
CA GLY A 60 -7.76 -18.31 -10.42
C GLY A 60 -8.60 -17.54 -9.38
N GLU A 61 -9.82 -18.04 -9.08
CA GLU A 61 -10.77 -17.31 -8.21
C GLU A 61 -10.52 -17.52 -6.72
N ASP A 62 -9.84 -18.59 -6.34
CA ASP A 62 -9.56 -18.95 -4.96
C ASP A 62 -8.16 -18.51 -4.52
N ALA A 63 -8.10 -17.52 -3.62
CA ALA A 63 -6.85 -17.04 -3.03
C ALA A 63 -6.43 -17.84 -1.78
N THR A 64 -7.26 -18.75 -1.29
CA THR A 64 -7.01 -19.53 -0.06
C THR A 64 -5.63 -20.17 -0.01
N PRO A 65 -5.13 -20.83 -1.10
CA PRO A 65 -3.80 -21.44 -1.06
C PRO A 65 -2.68 -20.43 -0.81
N ALA A 66 -2.79 -19.22 -1.36
CA ALA A 66 -1.83 -18.15 -1.14
C ALA A 66 -1.90 -17.57 0.28
N LEU A 67 -3.11 -17.51 0.86
CA LEU A 67 -3.39 -16.89 2.16
C LEU A 67 -3.08 -17.80 3.33
N GLN A 68 -3.08 -19.12 3.14
CA GLN A 68 -2.89 -20.08 4.23
C GLN A 68 -1.58 -19.83 4.99
N GLY A 69 -1.69 -19.52 6.28
CA GLY A 69 -0.55 -19.23 7.15
C GLY A 69 0.11 -17.85 6.93
N ALA A 70 -0.54 -16.95 6.21
CA ALA A 70 0.00 -15.59 6.00
C ALA A 70 0.00 -14.78 7.29
N ASP A 71 1.13 -14.15 7.58
CA ASP A 71 1.31 -13.18 8.67
C ASP A 71 1.00 -11.75 8.21
N VAL A 72 1.30 -11.45 6.94
CA VAL A 72 1.05 -10.15 6.30
C VAL A 72 0.39 -10.38 4.94
N VAL A 73 -0.67 -9.62 4.65
CA VAL A 73 -1.38 -9.62 3.36
C VAL A 73 -1.36 -8.23 2.76
N LEU A 74 -0.82 -8.09 1.56
CA LEU A 74 -0.75 -6.83 0.82
C LEU A 74 -1.66 -6.93 -0.41
N ILE A 75 -2.68 -6.07 -0.50
CA ILE A 75 -3.71 -6.13 -1.53
C ILE A 75 -3.52 -4.99 -2.53
N SER A 76 -2.99 -5.30 -3.70
CA SER A 76 -2.87 -4.39 -4.84
C SER A 76 -3.80 -4.76 -6.00
N ALA A 77 -4.62 -5.80 -5.81
CA ALA A 77 -5.58 -6.27 -6.79
C ALA A 77 -6.64 -5.20 -7.07
N GLY A 78 -6.88 -4.92 -8.32
CA GLY A 78 -7.84 -3.93 -8.78
C GLY A 78 -7.56 -3.52 -10.21
N VAL A 79 -8.49 -2.78 -10.80
CA VAL A 79 -8.31 -2.20 -12.13
C VAL A 79 -7.74 -0.79 -12.01
N ALA A 80 -6.83 -0.43 -12.89
CA ALA A 80 -6.37 0.94 -13.03
C ALA A 80 -7.44 1.77 -13.76
N ARG A 81 -7.52 3.06 -13.44
CA ARG A 81 -8.39 3.99 -14.14
C ARG A 81 -8.03 4.05 -15.62
N LYS A 82 -9.00 3.75 -16.48
CA LYS A 82 -8.86 3.87 -17.94
C LYS A 82 -9.40 5.21 -18.41
N PRO A 83 -8.95 5.74 -19.56
CA PRO A 83 -9.56 6.88 -20.19
C PRO A 83 -11.08 6.65 -20.39
N GLY A 84 -11.90 7.65 -20.00
CA GLY A 84 -13.37 7.53 -20.08
C GLY A 84 -14.03 6.85 -18.87
N MET A 85 -13.31 6.25 -17.97
CA MET A 85 -13.82 5.73 -16.70
C MET A 85 -14.02 6.88 -15.71
N ASP A 86 -15.22 6.99 -15.13
CA ASP A 86 -15.43 7.90 -14.02
C ASP A 86 -14.95 7.29 -12.68
N ARG A 87 -15.03 8.07 -11.59
CA ARG A 87 -14.60 7.60 -10.28
C ARG A 87 -15.56 6.58 -9.68
N SER A 88 -16.83 6.64 -10.03
CA SER A 88 -17.85 5.71 -9.54
C SER A 88 -17.70 4.34 -10.20
N ASP A 89 -17.37 4.29 -11.49
CA ASP A 89 -17.09 3.04 -12.19
C ASP A 89 -15.90 2.31 -11.58
N LEU A 90 -14.80 3.06 -11.37
CA LEU A 90 -13.59 2.52 -10.74
C LEU A 90 -13.87 2.01 -9.33
N PHE A 91 -14.64 2.78 -8.55
CA PHE A 91 -15.04 2.42 -7.21
C PHE A 91 -15.84 1.11 -7.20
N ASN A 92 -16.88 1.00 -8.01
CA ASN A 92 -17.77 -0.16 -8.02
C ASN A 92 -16.99 -1.47 -8.31
N VAL A 93 -16.08 -1.42 -9.29
CA VAL A 93 -15.25 -2.60 -9.64
C VAL A 93 -14.30 -2.96 -8.51
N ASN A 94 -13.52 -2.00 -8.02
CA ASN A 94 -12.50 -2.25 -7.00
C ASN A 94 -13.11 -2.58 -5.63
N ALA A 95 -14.27 -2.03 -5.30
CA ALA A 95 -15.03 -2.40 -4.10
C ALA A 95 -15.39 -3.88 -4.08
N GLY A 96 -15.88 -4.43 -5.20
CA GLY A 96 -16.20 -5.84 -5.34
C GLY A 96 -14.98 -6.74 -5.20
N ILE A 97 -13.86 -6.35 -5.82
CA ILE A 97 -12.60 -7.10 -5.74
C ILE A 97 -12.08 -7.14 -4.30
N VAL A 98 -11.98 -5.97 -3.64
CA VAL A 98 -11.48 -5.89 -2.26
C VAL A 98 -12.39 -6.64 -1.31
N ARG A 99 -13.72 -6.50 -1.44
CA ARG A 99 -14.69 -7.26 -0.64
C ARG A 99 -14.44 -8.77 -0.73
N ASN A 100 -14.37 -9.31 -1.95
CA ASN A 100 -14.17 -10.75 -2.18
C ASN A 100 -12.85 -11.24 -1.56
N LEU A 101 -11.75 -10.52 -1.78
CA LEU A 101 -10.45 -10.89 -1.23
C LEU A 101 -10.42 -10.82 0.31
N ILE A 102 -11.05 -9.82 0.91
CA ILE A 102 -11.12 -9.69 2.38
C ILE A 102 -12.03 -10.77 2.99
N GLU A 103 -13.10 -11.21 2.31
CA GLU A 103 -13.89 -12.36 2.76
C GLU A 103 -13.02 -13.64 2.84
N GLN A 104 -12.14 -13.84 1.86
CA GLN A 104 -11.18 -14.96 1.87
C GLN A 104 -10.10 -14.79 2.94
N VAL A 105 -9.58 -13.58 3.14
CA VAL A 105 -8.63 -13.28 4.25
C VAL A 105 -9.27 -13.56 5.60
N ALA A 106 -10.50 -13.10 5.83
CA ALA A 106 -11.22 -13.28 7.08
C ALA A 106 -11.43 -14.76 7.45
N SER A 107 -11.64 -15.62 6.45
CA SER A 107 -11.83 -17.05 6.67
C SER A 107 -10.52 -17.83 6.80
N THR A 108 -9.44 -17.40 6.14
CA THR A 108 -8.21 -18.18 5.99
C THR A 108 -7.08 -17.74 6.93
N CYS A 109 -6.88 -16.42 7.08
CA CYS A 109 -5.80 -15.85 7.91
C CYS A 109 -6.29 -14.63 8.72
N PRO A 110 -7.29 -14.78 9.60
CA PRO A 110 -7.94 -13.65 10.30
C PRO A 110 -7.03 -12.89 11.26
N LYS A 111 -5.84 -13.41 11.53
CA LYS A 111 -4.85 -12.76 12.41
C LYS A 111 -3.79 -11.98 11.65
N ALA A 112 -3.76 -12.06 10.31
CA ALA A 112 -2.78 -11.39 9.48
C ALA A 112 -2.89 -9.85 9.59
N LEU A 113 -1.76 -9.16 9.43
CA LEU A 113 -1.75 -7.72 9.19
C LEU A 113 -2.09 -7.46 7.72
N ILE A 114 -3.03 -6.56 7.47
CA ILE A 114 -3.59 -6.32 6.14
C ILE A 114 -3.23 -4.91 5.67
N GLY A 115 -2.52 -4.79 4.55
CA GLY A 115 -2.22 -3.53 3.89
C GLY A 115 -3.02 -3.40 2.58
N ILE A 116 -3.96 -2.47 2.53
CA ILE A 116 -4.74 -2.16 1.34
C ILE A 116 -4.02 -1.12 0.50
N ILE A 117 -3.69 -1.47 -0.75
CA ILE A 117 -3.05 -0.59 -1.74
C ILE A 117 -4.08 -0.14 -2.79
N THR A 118 -5.10 -0.96 -3.00
CA THR A 118 -6.15 -0.77 -4.03
C THR A 118 -6.88 0.54 -3.85
N ASN A 119 -6.89 1.37 -4.90
CA ASN A 119 -7.58 2.66 -4.90
C ASN A 119 -9.07 2.53 -5.30
N PRO A 120 -9.91 3.45 -4.79
CA PRO A 120 -9.62 4.57 -3.87
C PRO A 120 -9.43 4.09 -2.42
N VAL A 121 -8.21 4.23 -1.90
CA VAL A 121 -7.80 3.60 -0.63
C VAL A 121 -8.63 4.05 0.57
N ASN A 122 -9.04 5.32 0.63
CA ASN A 122 -9.88 5.82 1.72
C ASN A 122 -11.21 5.02 1.84
N THR A 123 -11.72 4.53 0.72
CA THR A 123 -12.98 3.80 0.68
C THR A 123 -12.79 2.29 0.74
N THR A 124 -11.76 1.78 0.08
CA THR A 124 -11.48 0.32 0.08
C THR A 124 -11.07 -0.18 1.47
N VAL A 125 -10.40 0.64 2.28
CA VAL A 125 -10.13 0.33 3.70
C VAL A 125 -11.42 0.26 4.51
N ALA A 126 -12.36 1.18 4.29
CA ALA A 126 -13.66 1.15 4.97
C ALA A 126 -14.46 -0.11 4.60
N ILE A 127 -14.46 -0.49 3.31
CA ILE A 127 -15.08 -1.75 2.86
C ILE A 127 -14.44 -2.95 3.53
N ALA A 128 -13.11 -3.00 3.58
CA ALA A 128 -12.38 -4.07 4.24
C ALA A 128 -12.75 -4.18 5.74
N ALA A 129 -12.84 -3.04 6.43
CA ALA A 129 -13.24 -2.98 7.83
C ALA A 129 -14.66 -3.56 8.04
N GLU A 130 -15.63 -3.16 7.22
CA GLU A 130 -17.01 -3.63 7.32
C GLU A 130 -17.14 -5.14 7.03
N VAL A 131 -16.37 -5.66 6.07
CA VAL A 131 -16.32 -7.10 5.78
C VAL A 131 -15.74 -7.87 6.98
N LEU A 132 -14.62 -7.39 7.56
CA LEU A 132 -13.99 -8.01 8.73
C LEU A 132 -14.89 -7.93 9.97
N LYS A 133 -15.60 -6.81 10.18
CA LYS A 133 -16.60 -6.67 11.26
C LYS A 133 -17.73 -7.69 11.10
N LYS A 134 -18.29 -7.81 9.89
CA LYS A 134 -19.35 -8.79 9.58
C LYS A 134 -18.88 -10.23 9.82
N ALA A 135 -17.61 -10.53 9.56
CA ALA A 135 -17.00 -11.82 9.82
C ALA A 135 -16.61 -12.04 11.31
N GLY A 136 -16.72 -11.01 12.17
CA GLY A 136 -16.37 -11.08 13.58
C GLY A 136 -14.87 -11.11 13.88
N VAL A 137 -14.03 -10.68 12.93
CA VAL A 137 -12.56 -10.75 13.04
C VAL A 137 -11.87 -9.39 12.86
N TYR A 138 -12.63 -8.29 12.88
CA TYR A 138 -12.07 -6.95 12.75
C TYR A 138 -11.18 -6.56 13.95
N ASP A 139 -9.98 -6.14 13.66
CA ASP A 139 -9.06 -5.51 14.62
C ASP A 139 -8.48 -4.25 13.97
N LYS A 140 -8.77 -3.07 14.55
CA LYS A 140 -8.31 -1.77 14.03
C LYS A 140 -6.78 -1.67 13.93
N ASN A 141 -6.06 -2.45 14.72
CA ASN A 141 -4.60 -2.47 14.73
C ASN A 141 -4.00 -3.41 13.67
N LYS A 142 -4.83 -4.05 12.85
CA LYS A 142 -4.39 -5.01 11.83
C LYS A 142 -4.82 -4.65 10.41
N LEU A 143 -5.58 -3.57 10.24
CA LEU A 143 -6.03 -3.12 8.92
C LEU A 143 -5.49 -1.73 8.63
N PHE A 144 -4.77 -1.60 7.53
CA PHE A 144 -4.07 -0.38 7.13
C PHE A 144 -4.33 -0.05 5.67
N GLY A 145 -4.52 1.23 5.36
CA GLY A 145 -4.44 1.75 4.00
C GLY A 145 -3.04 2.27 3.71
N VAL A 146 -2.42 1.83 2.63
CA VAL A 146 -1.05 2.19 2.28
C VAL A 146 -1.02 3.55 1.58
N THR A 147 -0.72 4.61 2.32
CA THR A 147 -0.59 5.99 1.83
C THR A 147 0.85 6.50 1.83
N THR A 148 1.80 5.65 2.15
CA THR A 148 3.24 5.95 2.26
C THR A 148 3.85 6.58 0.99
N LEU A 149 3.20 6.43 -0.19
CA LEU A 149 3.66 7.06 -1.43
C LEU A 149 3.69 8.58 -1.33
N ASP A 150 2.78 9.19 -0.59
CA ASP A 150 2.75 10.64 -0.41
C ASP A 150 3.98 11.12 0.36
N ILE A 151 4.48 10.32 1.32
CA ILE A 151 5.70 10.59 2.08
C ILE A 151 6.93 10.46 1.20
N ILE A 152 7.03 9.38 0.41
CA ILE A 152 8.17 9.16 -0.49
C ILE A 152 8.28 10.30 -1.51
N ARG A 153 7.15 10.76 -2.04
CA ARG A 153 7.08 11.93 -2.93
C ARG A 153 7.50 13.20 -2.21
N ALA A 154 6.96 13.43 -1.01
CA ALA A 154 7.29 14.59 -0.20
C ALA A 154 8.80 14.63 0.11
N ASN A 155 9.40 13.53 0.55
CA ASN A 155 10.83 13.42 0.79
C ASN A 155 11.65 13.78 -0.47
N THR A 156 11.26 13.21 -1.63
CA THR A 156 11.95 13.46 -2.90
C THR A 156 11.86 14.92 -3.32
N PHE A 157 10.67 15.52 -3.23
CA PHE A 157 10.46 16.90 -3.69
C PHE A 157 11.10 17.92 -2.73
N VAL A 158 11.04 17.69 -1.42
CA VAL A 158 11.75 18.51 -0.43
C VAL A 158 13.25 18.41 -0.63
N ALA A 159 13.79 17.20 -0.84
CA ALA A 159 15.22 17.00 -1.09
C ALA A 159 15.69 17.76 -2.33
N ALA A 160 14.96 17.68 -3.42
CA ALA A 160 15.28 18.39 -4.66
C ALA A 160 15.27 19.91 -4.46
N LEU A 161 14.29 20.45 -3.73
CA LEU A 161 14.18 21.89 -3.47
C LEU A 161 15.30 22.40 -2.55
N LYS A 162 15.70 21.61 -1.55
CA LYS A 162 16.61 22.02 -0.47
C LYS A 162 18.04 21.48 -0.64
N GLY A 163 18.36 20.78 -1.74
CA GLY A 163 19.69 20.22 -1.98
C GLY A 163 20.09 19.16 -0.95
N LYS A 164 19.12 18.36 -0.46
CA LYS A 164 19.34 17.32 0.52
C LYS A 164 19.24 15.91 -0.10
N GLN A 165 19.62 14.89 0.66
CA GLN A 165 19.42 13.51 0.25
C GLN A 165 18.01 13.05 0.65
N PRO A 166 17.21 12.48 -0.27
CA PRO A 166 15.82 12.07 0.04
C PRO A 166 15.70 11.03 1.16
N GLN A 167 16.68 10.14 1.26
CA GLN A 167 16.70 9.09 2.29
C GLN A 167 16.96 9.62 3.72
N ASP A 168 17.51 10.83 3.84
CA ASP A 168 17.79 11.48 5.13
C ASP A 168 16.62 12.34 5.62
N LEU A 169 15.55 12.42 4.81
CA LEU A 169 14.35 13.18 5.14
C LEU A 169 13.22 12.26 5.60
N ASN A 170 12.46 12.76 6.55
CA ASN A 170 11.20 12.18 6.95
C ASN A 170 10.16 13.31 7.02
N VAL A 171 9.38 13.44 5.97
CA VAL A 171 8.30 14.43 5.86
C VAL A 171 7.00 13.78 6.29
N PRO A 172 6.46 14.07 7.47
CA PRO A 172 5.18 13.51 7.86
C PRO A 172 4.08 14.01 6.92
N VAL A 173 3.22 13.11 6.48
CA VAL A 173 2.03 13.45 5.68
C VAL A 173 0.82 12.87 6.37
N VAL A 174 -0.17 13.69 6.62
CA VAL A 174 -1.40 13.33 7.34
C VAL A 174 -2.64 13.68 6.49
N GLY A 175 -3.82 13.35 7.00
CA GLY A 175 -5.10 13.55 6.32
C GLY A 175 -5.47 12.38 5.41
N GLY A 176 -6.29 12.64 4.39
CA GLY A 176 -6.73 11.62 3.43
C GLY A 176 -5.76 11.44 2.26
N HIS A 177 -6.02 10.45 1.41
CA HIS A 177 -5.24 10.18 0.20
C HIS A 177 -6.00 10.64 -1.07
N SER A 178 -6.37 11.92 -1.12
CA SER A 178 -7.08 12.50 -2.26
C SER A 178 -6.90 14.03 -2.34
N GLY A 179 -6.18 14.50 -3.34
CA GLY A 179 -6.01 15.93 -3.65
C GLY A 179 -5.68 16.78 -2.42
N VAL A 180 -6.50 17.77 -2.14
CA VAL A 180 -6.28 18.76 -1.05
C VAL A 180 -6.31 18.14 0.37
N THR A 181 -6.75 16.92 0.51
CA THR A 181 -6.74 16.24 1.82
C THR A 181 -5.36 15.69 2.20
N ILE A 182 -4.43 15.61 1.25
CA ILE A 182 -3.04 15.25 1.50
C ILE A 182 -2.34 16.46 2.13
N LEU A 183 -1.95 16.35 3.38
CA LEU A 183 -1.34 17.45 4.13
C LEU A 183 0.09 17.11 4.57
N PRO A 184 1.12 17.58 3.85
CA PRO A 184 2.51 17.44 4.28
C PRO A 184 2.81 18.43 5.41
N LEU A 185 3.37 17.94 6.52
CA LEU A 185 3.73 18.76 7.67
C LEU A 185 5.16 19.30 7.51
N LEU A 186 5.34 20.22 6.56
CA LEU A 186 6.64 20.77 6.18
C LEU A 186 7.36 21.47 7.34
N SER A 187 6.60 22.09 8.25
CA SER A 187 7.15 22.76 9.44
C SER A 187 7.75 21.80 10.47
N GLN A 188 7.48 20.50 10.35
CA GLN A 188 8.01 19.49 11.27
C GLN A 188 9.31 18.85 10.79
N ILE A 189 9.87 19.29 9.66
CA ILE A 189 11.11 18.72 9.13
C ILE A 189 12.30 19.34 9.86
N PRO A 190 13.09 18.56 10.63
CA PRO A 190 14.20 19.12 11.40
C PRO A 190 15.25 19.78 10.49
N GLY A 191 15.63 21.02 10.84
CA GLY A 191 16.68 21.75 10.15
C GLY A 191 16.35 22.16 8.70
N VAL A 192 15.06 22.23 8.35
CA VAL A 192 14.60 22.73 7.05
C VAL A 192 13.58 23.83 7.26
N THR A 193 13.78 24.95 6.58
CA THR A 193 12.86 26.09 6.60
C THR A 193 12.34 26.36 5.17
N PHE A 194 11.13 26.87 5.10
CA PHE A 194 10.46 27.19 3.84
C PHE A 194 9.92 28.62 3.91
N SER A 195 9.98 29.34 2.80
CA SER A 195 9.14 30.52 2.62
C SER A 195 7.66 30.09 2.45
N GLU A 196 6.74 31.02 2.63
CA GLU A 196 5.30 30.74 2.42
C GLU A 196 5.03 30.24 0.99
N GLN A 197 5.68 30.84 -0.01
CA GLN A 197 5.54 30.44 -1.41
C GLN A 197 6.09 29.04 -1.67
N GLU A 198 7.28 28.71 -1.15
CA GLU A 198 7.86 27.35 -1.26
C GLU A 198 6.96 26.31 -0.64
N ALA A 199 6.41 26.59 0.56
CA ALA A 199 5.52 25.66 1.26
C ALA A 199 4.22 25.44 0.48
N ALA A 200 3.63 26.51 -0.07
CA ALA A 200 2.41 26.44 -0.86
C ALA A 200 2.62 25.64 -2.17
N ASP A 201 3.67 25.94 -2.92
CA ASP A 201 3.97 25.30 -4.20
C ASP A 201 4.32 23.82 -4.00
N LEU A 202 5.09 23.50 -2.97
CA LEU A 202 5.46 22.13 -2.63
C LEU A 202 4.26 21.31 -2.20
N THR A 203 3.41 21.87 -1.34
CA THR A 203 2.17 21.23 -0.91
C THR A 203 1.27 20.91 -2.11
N LYS A 204 1.07 21.89 -2.99
CA LYS A 204 0.29 21.71 -4.22
C LYS A 204 0.89 20.64 -5.14
N ARG A 205 2.22 20.59 -5.29
CA ARG A 205 2.88 19.55 -6.10
C ARG A 205 2.69 18.16 -5.49
N ILE A 206 2.85 18.01 -4.16
CA ILE A 206 2.66 16.73 -3.46
C ILE A 206 1.22 16.24 -3.66
N GLN A 207 0.23 17.12 -3.50
CA GLN A 207 -1.19 16.83 -3.71
C GLN A 207 -1.52 16.37 -5.14
N ASN A 208 -0.79 16.87 -6.14
CA ASN A 208 -1.00 16.57 -7.56
C ASN A 208 0.00 15.56 -8.15
N ALA A 209 0.91 15.02 -7.37
CA ALA A 209 1.95 14.12 -7.84
C ALA A 209 1.44 12.84 -8.54
N GLY A 210 0.25 12.38 -8.17
CA GLY A 210 -0.43 11.28 -8.87
C GLY A 210 -0.82 11.65 -10.30
N THR A 211 -1.34 12.86 -10.50
CA THR A 211 -1.71 13.41 -11.81
C THR A 211 -0.47 13.62 -12.68
N GLU A 212 0.62 14.15 -12.12
CA GLU A 212 1.92 14.32 -12.81
C GLU A 212 2.37 12.99 -13.47
N VAL A 213 2.23 11.86 -12.77
CA VAL A 213 2.59 10.53 -13.32
C VAL A 213 1.62 10.08 -14.41
N VAL A 214 0.30 10.28 -14.21
CA VAL A 214 -0.71 9.87 -15.22
C VAL A 214 -0.51 10.63 -16.53
N GLU A 215 -0.27 11.92 -16.44
CA GLU A 215 0.00 12.78 -17.59
C GLU A 215 1.30 12.37 -18.31
N ALA A 216 2.37 12.18 -17.55
CA ALA A 216 3.68 11.77 -18.12
C ALA A 216 3.62 10.38 -18.77
N LYS A 217 2.74 9.49 -18.32
CA LYS A 217 2.53 8.16 -18.91
C LYS A 217 1.62 8.16 -20.14
N ALA A 218 1.05 9.29 -20.52
CA ALA A 218 0.26 9.46 -21.75
C ALA A 218 -0.82 8.36 -21.96
N GLY A 219 -1.56 8.02 -20.91
CA GLY A 219 -2.59 6.95 -20.94
C GLY A 219 -2.09 5.56 -20.54
N GLY A 220 -0.79 5.39 -20.26
CA GLY A 220 -0.21 4.12 -19.78
C GLY A 220 -0.48 3.81 -18.30
N GLY A 221 -1.47 4.47 -17.69
CA GLY A 221 -1.90 4.23 -16.32
C GLY A 221 -1.28 5.17 -15.28
N SER A 222 -1.35 4.77 -14.01
CA SER A 222 -0.87 5.54 -12.86
C SER A 222 0.52 5.06 -12.39
N ALA A 223 0.95 5.51 -11.20
CA ALA A 223 2.18 5.05 -10.57
C ALA A 223 2.15 3.53 -10.33
N THR A 224 3.17 2.83 -10.78
CA THR A 224 3.35 1.38 -10.59
C THR A 224 4.65 1.08 -9.85
N LEU A 225 5.79 1.53 -10.37
CA LEU A 225 7.10 1.23 -9.79
C LEU A 225 7.30 1.90 -8.42
N SER A 226 7.03 3.21 -8.33
CA SER A 226 7.10 3.92 -7.05
C SER A 226 6.06 3.43 -6.04
N MET A 227 4.89 2.98 -6.51
CA MET A 227 3.90 2.36 -5.62
C MET A 227 4.35 0.97 -5.14
N GLY A 228 4.98 0.16 -6.01
CA GLY A 228 5.59 -1.11 -5.62
C GLY A 228 6.68 -0.92 -4.56
N GLN A 229 7.56 0.07 -4.74
CA GLN A 229 8.55 0.45 -3.73
C GLN A 229 7.90 0.87 -2.41
N THR A 230 6.87 1.71 -2.48
CA THR A 230 6.12 2.18 -1.31
C THR A 230 5.50 1.02 -0.53
N ALA A 231 4.82 0.12 -1.24
CA ALA A 231 4.19 -1.05 -0.64
C ALA A 231 5.21 -2.02 -0.04
N ALA A 232 6.40 -2.13 -0.66
CA ALA A 232 7.51 -2.91 -0.09
C ALA A 232 8.01 -2.30 1.21
N VAL A 233 8.26 -0.98 1.25
CA VAL A 233 8.66 -0.27 2.48
C VAL A 233 7.63 -0.50 3.59
N PHE A 234 6.34 -0.35 3.27
CA PHE A 234 5.26 -0.56 4.23
C PHE A 234 5.21 -2.03 4.71
N GLY A 235 5.20 -2.99 3.80
CA GLY A 235 5.16 -4.41 4.13
C GLY A 235 6.37 -4.88 4.94
N LEU A 236 7.57 -4.42 4.60
CA LEU A 236 8.79 -4.69 5.36
C LEU A 236 8.74 -4.07 6.77
N SER A 237 8.12 -2.90 6.92
CA SER A 237 7.89 -2.29 8.23
C SER A 237 6.95 -3.13 9.10
N LEU A 238 5.88 -3.69 8.52
CA LEU A 238 5.02 -4.65 9.24
C LEU A 238 5.80 -5.90 9.68
N VAL A 239 6.64 -6.43 8.79
CA VAL A 239 7.49 -7.60 9.09
C VAL A 239 8.47 -7.30 10.23
N ARG A 240 9.10 -6.12 10.24
CA ARG A 240 10.01 -5.67 11.30
C ARG A 240 9.27 -5.54 12.64
N ALA A 241 8.09 -4.92 12.64
CA ALA A 241 7.25 -4.81 13.83
C ALA A 241 6.82 -6.17 14.39
N LEU A 242 6.40 -7.11 13.53
CA LEU A 242 6.08 -8.48 13.93
C LEU A 242 7.27 -9.26 14.49
N LYS A 243 8.50 -8.89 14.11
CA LYS A 243 9.74 -9.43 14.70
C LYS A 243 10.12 -8.77 16.03
N GLY A 244 9.32 -7.83 16.53
CA GLY A 244 9.54 -7.16 17.81
C GLY A 244 10.49 -5.96 17.73
N GLU A 245 10.78 -5.45 16.53
CA GLU A 245 11.56 -4.22 16.40
C GLU A 245 10.76 -3.03 16.94
N SER A 246 11.34 -2.25 17.84
CA SER A 246 10.73 -1.06 18.41
C SER A 246 10.90 0.15 17.50
N ASN A 247 10.01 1.15 17.68
CA ASN A 247 10.06 2.42 16.95
C ASN A 247 9.92 2.30 15.42
N VAL A 248 9.21 1.27 14.94
CA VAL A 248 8.83 1.19 13.54
C VAL A 248 7.62 2.09 13.32
N VAL A 249 7.83 3.23 12.66
CA VAL A 249 6.79 4.23 12.41
C VAL A 249 6.65 4.47 10.92
N VAL A 250 5.44 4.30 10.40
CA VAL A 250 5.10 4.57 8.99
C VAL A 250 3.73 5.21 8.94
N CYS A 251 3.57 6.30 8.20
CA CYS A 251 2.26 6.90 7.98
C CYS A 251 1.39 5.99 7.11
N CYS A 252 0.16 5.79 7.54
CA CYS A 252 -0.84 5.00 6.84
C CYS A 252 -2.24 5.54 7.13
N LEU A 253 -3.23 5.08 6.38
CA LEU A 253 -4.63 5.31 6.70
C LEU A 253 -5.10 4.24 7.68
N LEU A 254 -5.60 4.68 8.84
CA LEU A 254 -6.33 3.82 9.77
C LEU A 254 -7.83 4.09 9.62
N TYR A 255 -8.63 3.03 9.56
CA TYR A 255 -10.07 3.16 9.67
C TYR A 255 -10.42 3.19 11.16
N THR A 256 -10.71 4.38 11.65
CA THR A 256 -11.33 4.56 12.96
C THR A 256 -12.84 4.61 12.74
N SER A 257 -13.60 3.79 13.46
CA SER A 257 -15.05 3.92 13.55
C SER A 257 -15.37 5.38 13.93
N ASP A 258 -16.47 5.88 13.40
CA ASP A 258 -16.95 7.25 13.48
C ASP A 258 -16.44 8.01 14.72
N ALA A 259 -15.80 9.17 14.52
CA ALA A 259 -15.28 10.00 15.59
C ALA A 259 -16.37 10.44 16.64
N ALA A 260 -17.64 10.15 16.36
CA ALA A 260 -18.76 10.31 17.26
C ALA A 260 -18.88 9.19 18.31
N ASP A 261 -18.28 8.01 18.07
CA ASP A 261 -18.30 6.87 19.00
C ASP A 261 -17.06 6.83 19.92
N ASP A 262 -15.99 7.53 19.56
CA ASP A 262 -14.79 7.66 20.40
C ASP A 262 -14.97 8.86 21.37
N GLY A 263 -15.82 8.71 22.38
CA GLY A 263 -15.97 9.66 23.50
C GLY A 263 -14.71 9.80 24.37
N GLU A 264 -13.56 9.32 23.89
CA GLU A 264 -12.23 9.44 24.52
C GLU A 264 -11.17 9.75 23.47
N SER A 265 -11.17 10.97 22.94
CA SER A 265 -9.98 11.45 22.25
C SER A 265 -9.80 12.94 22.48
N VAL A 266 -9.05 13.27 23.49
CA VAL A 266 -8.24 14.50 23.55
C VAL A 266 -6.81 14.08 23.82
#